data_c77d21f20d7e25891026feabcf1e1866
#
_entry.id   c77d21f20d7e25891026feabcf1e1866
#
_cell.length_a   1.000
_cell.length_b   1.000
_cell.length_c   1.000
_cell.angle_alpha   90.00
_cell.angle_beta   90.00
_cell.angle_gamma   90.00
#
_symmetry.space_group_name_H-M   'P 1'
#
loop_
_entity.id
_entity.type
_entity.pdbx_description
1 polymer ?
#
loop_
_entity_poly.entity_id
_entity_poly.type
_entity_poly.pdbx_seq_one_letter_code
_entity_poly.pdbx_strand_id
1 'polypeptide(L)' 'MTREEFESVIEKEAIAYLKETVVNYEEHEDAAEAVLTDFTEGAMKAYEILNK' A
#
# COMPACT_ATOMS: atom_id res chain seq x y z
N MET A 1 -1.50 -15.81 -8.92
CA MET A 1 -0.92 -15.09 -7.78
C MET A 1 -1.75 -15.33 -6.54
N THR A 2 -1.12 -15.72 -5.44
CA THR A 2 -1.81 -15.92 -4.18
C THR A 2 -2.12 -14.56 -3.53
N ARG A 3 -3.02 -14.58 -2.54
CA ARG A 3 -3.35 -13.37 -1.79
C ARG A 3 -2.10 -12.78 -1.12
N GLU A 4 -1.27 -13.63 -0.54
CA GLU A 4 -0.04 -13.19 0.13
C GLU A 4 0.94 -12.55 -0.85
N GLU A 5 1.08 -13.12 -2.03
CA GLU A 5 1.94 -12.55 -3.07
C GLU A 5 1.41 -11.19 -3.52
N PHE A 6 0.11 -11.09 -3.71
CA PHE A 6 -0.53 -9.84 -4.09
C PHE A 6 -0.31 -8.76 -3.02
N GLU A 7 -0.52 -9.13 -1.76
CA GLU A 7 -0.32 -8.22 -0.64
C GLU A 7 1.12 -7.70 -0.58
N SER A 8 2.10 -8.59 -0.80
CA SER A 8 3.51 -8.22 -0.83
C SER A 8 3.81 -7.23 -1.95
N VAL A 9 3.26 -7.45 -3.14
CA VAL A 9 3.42 -6.53 -4.28
C VAL A 9 2.81 -5.17 -3.95
N ILE A 10 1.63 -5.16 -3.36
CA ILE A 10 0.94 -3.91 -3.01
C ILE A 10 1.72 -3.12 -1.97
N GLU A 11 2.31 -3.80 -0.99
CA GLU A 11 3.13 -3.12 0.01
C GLU A 11 4.33 -2.43 -0.62
N LYS A 12 5.00 -3.10 -1.55
CA LYS A 12 6.14 -2.52 -2.26
C LYS A 12 5.72 -1.32 -3.10
N GLU A 13 4.61 -1.42 -3.80
CA GLU A 13 4.09 -0.31 -4.61
C GLU A 13 3.66 0.86 -3.74
N ALA A 14 3.06 0.59 -2.59
CA ALA A 14 2.65 1.63 -1.67
C ALA A 14 3.86 2.40 -1.12
N ILE A 15 4.92 1.69 -0.77
CA ILE A 15 6.15 2.33 -0.28
C ILE A 15 6.78 3.18 -1.38
N ALA A 16 6.82 2.68 -2.61
CA ALA A 16 7.34 3.44 -3.74
C ALA A 16 6.51 4.71 -3.97
N TYR A 17 5.19 4.60 -3.88
CA TYR A 17 4.28 5.73 -4.01
C TYR A 17 4.54 6.79 -2.93
N LEU A 18 4.73 6.35 -1.70
CA LEU A 18 5.00 7.26 -0.59
C LEU A 18 6.31 8.00 -0.77
N LYS A 19 7.34 7.32 -1.23
CA LYS A 19 8.64 7.95 -1.47
C LYS A 19 8.57 9.02 -2.54
N GLU A 20 7.73 8.84 -3.54
CA GLU A 20 7.55 9.83 -4.61
C GLU A 20 6.66 10.98 -4.19
N THR A 21 5.65 10.71 -3.38
CA THR A 21 4.57 11.66 -3.08
C THR A 21 4.84 12.46 -1.82
N VAL A 22 5.42 11.82 -0.80
CA VAL A 22 5.65 12.46 0.49
C VAL A 22 7.12 12.84 0.60
N VAL A 23 7.39 14.14 0.58
CA VAL A 23 8.73 14.67 0.81
C VAL A 23 9.06 14.44 2.28
N ASN A 24 10.25 13.95 2.55
CA ASN A 24 10.70 13.62 3.91
C ASN A 24 9.85 12.52 4.55
N TYR A 25 9.60 11.48 3.77
CA TYR A 25 8.84 10.31 4.21
C TYR A 25 9.31 9.79 5.57
N GLU A 26 10.62 9.75 5.79
CA GLU A 26 11.19 9.23 7.03
C GLU A 26 10.91 10.10 8.24
N GLU A 27 10.65 11.41 8.03
CA GLU A 27 10.33 12.34 9.10
C GLU A 27 8.84 12.35 9.45
N HIS A 28 8.00 11.80 8.58
CA HIS A 28 6.55 11.80 8.73
C HIS A 28 6.00 10.38 8.74
N GLU A 29 6.57 9.52 9.58
CA GLU A 29 6.18 8.11 9.65
C GLU A 29 4.70 7.88 9.95
N ASP A 30 4.12 8.68 10.84
CA ASP A 30 2.71 8.52 11.21
C ASP A 30 1.78 8.78 10.03
N ALA A 31 2.04 9.84 9.29
CA ALA A 31 1.25 10.16 8.10
C ALA A 31 1.47 9.13 7.00
N ALA A 32 2.72 8.70 6.82
CA ALA A 32 3.07 7.70 5.83
C ALA A 32 2.41 6.36 6.14
N GLU A 33 2.38 5.97 7.41
CA GLU A 33 1.73 4.74 7.82
C GLU A 33 0.24 4.74 7.54
N ALA A 34 -0.43 5.87 7.78
CA ALA A 34 -1.85 6.01 7.48
C ALA A 34 -2.13 5.85 5.99
N VAL A 35 -1.32 6.50 5.15
CA VAL A 35 -1.46 6.40 3.70
C VAL A 35 -1.18 4.97 3.22
N LEU A 36 -0.16 4.33 3.78
CA LEU A 36 0.20 2.96 3.46
C LEU A 36 -0.95 2.00 3.78
N THR A 37 -1.56 2.16 4.95
CA THR A 37 -2.67 1.33 5.39
C THR A 37 -3.87 1.51 4.46
N ASP A 38 -4.24 2.75 4.15
CA ASP A 38 -5.36 3.05 3.26
C ASP A 38 -5.13 2.48 1.86
N PHE A 39 -3.92 2.64 1.33
CA PHE A 39 -3.55 2.12 0.02
C PHE A 39 -3.69 0.58 -0.01
N THR A 40 -3.13 -0.08 0.99
CA THR A 40 -3.15 -1.54 1.08
C THR A 40 -4.57 -2.07 1.25
N GLU A 41 -5.36 -1.46 2.11
CA GLU A 41 -6.75 -1.86 2.32
C GLU A 41 -7.58 -1.71 1.04
N GLY A 42 -7.42 -0.59 0.35
CA GLY A 42 -8.12 -0.36 -0.91
C GLY A 42 -7.76 -1.38 -1.97
N ALA A 43 -6.47 -1.70 -2.10
CA ALA A 43 -5.99 -2.69 -3.06
C ALA A 43 -6.49 -4.08 -2.73
N MET A 44 -6.48 -4.46 -1.45
CA MET A 44 -6.97 -5.77 -1.03
C MET A 44 -8.47 -5.90 -1.25
N LYS A 45 -9.21 -4.82 -1.04
CA LYS A 45 -10.64 -4.79 -1.33
C LYS A 45 -10.91 -5.03 -2.82
N ALA A 46 -10.15 -4.37 -3.66
CA ALA A 46 -10.25 -4.56 -5.11
C ALA A 46 -9.91 -6.00 -5.51
N TYR A 47 -8.89 -6.57 -4.89
CA TYR A 47 -8.53 -7.95 -5.14
C TYR A 47 -9.67 -8.91 -4.80
N GLU A 48 -10.32 -8.71 -3.66
CA GLU A 48 -11.45 -9.53 -3.24
C GLU A 48 -12.62 -9.44 -4.21
N ILE A 49 -12.91 -8.24 -4.70
CA ILE A 49 -13.99 -8.02 -5.66
C ILE A 49 -13.69 -8.74 -6.98
N LEU A 50 -12.46 -8.64 -7.46
CA LEU A 50 -12.07 -9.23 -8.74
C LEU A 50 -11.99 -10.76 -8.70
N ASN A 51 -11.79 -11.32 -7.52
CA ASN A 51 -11.60 -12.76 -7.34
C ASN A 51 -12.77 -13.45 -6.64
N LYS A 52 -13.94 -12.87 -6.70
CA LYS A 52 -15.15 -13.50 -6.18
C LYS A 52 -15.56 -14.74 -6.98
#